data_8b6705fcb5e4c922cc4e509239286b7b
#
_entry.id   8b6705fcb5e4c922cc4e509239286b7b
#
_cell.length_a   1.000
_cell.length_b   1.000
_cell.length_c   1.000
_cell.angle_alpha   90.00
_cell.angle_beta   90.00
_cell.angle_gamma   90.00
#
_symmetry.space_group_name_H-M   'P 1'
#
loop_
_entity.id
_entity.type
_entity.pdbx_description
1 polymer ?
#
loop_
_entity_poly.entity_id
_entity_poly.type
_entity_poly.pdbx_seq_one_letter_code
_entity_poly.pdbx_strand_id
1 'polypeptide(L)'
;MIEKKSAAEWLQPPATNADSPTPEPSQPNSRKKIPPILTLWKSPRLIAAFWGDFVTATVMVSFDTTLTLFVSHTFQWSSLQGGIIFLALLLPTFLGPLLGMAADKYGARWISAIGILVMIPPLILLRLVNHDSLKQIVLLCALLVIIGLGAAMALTGLYAEYSKICDSIEAEQSGVLGVSGGYAQSYGISEIAWALAGLIGPLVSGKIYAAAGLGTLGWVLSILCFVTVIPTMFFINH
;
A
#
# COMPACT_ATOMS: atom_id res chain seq x y z
N MET A 1 -56.45 11.42 25.55
CA MET A 1 -56.33 12.91 25.41
C MET A 1 -54.85 13.19 25.26
N ILE A 2 -54.36 13.25 24.01
CA ILE A 2 -52.95 13.51 23.69
C ILE A 2 -52.81 15.01 23.47
N GLU A 3 -52.12 15.65 24.38
CA GLU A 3 -51.89 17.08 24.39
C GLU A 3 -50.95 17.46 23.27
N LYS A 4 -51.44 18.23 22.30
CA LYS A 4 -50.66 18.85 21.23
C LYS A 4 -49.74 19.90 21.82
N LYS A 5 -48.49 19.60 22.14
CA LYS A 5 -47.49 20.65 22.33
C LYS A 5 -47.31 21.41 21.04
N SER A 6 -47.54 22.70 21.11
CA SER A 6 -47.50 23.61 19.95
C SER A 6 -46.06 23.70 19.39
N ALA A 7 -45.95 23.71 18.09
CA ALA A 7 -44.66 23.79 17.37
C ALA A 7 -43.82 25.03 17.76
N ALA A 8 -44.43 26.03 18.46
CA ALA A 8 -43.75 27.24 18.91
C ALA A 8 -42.78 27.01 20.07
N GLU A 9 -42.87 25.90 20.80
CA GLU A 9 -41.99 25.61 21.94
C GLU A 9 -40.59 25.12 21.51
N TRP A 10 -40.48 24.64 20.28
CA TRP A 10 -39.19 24.19 19.71
C TRP A 10 -38.37 25.32 19.05
N LEU A 11 -38.95 26.50 18.90
CA LEU A 11 -38.34 27.66 18.24
C LEU A 11 -37.83 28.72 19.22
N GLN A 12 -37.97 28.51 20.54
CA GLN A 12 -37.40 29.43 21.53
C GLN A 12 -35.93 29.06 21.75
N PRO A 13 -34.97 29.97 21.45
CA PRO A 13 -33.59 29.75 21.86
C PRO A 13 -33.51 29.65 23.39
N PRO A 14 -32.67 28.77 23.95
CA PRO A 14 -32.50 28.67 25.40
C PRO A 14 -32.13 30.03 25.97
N ALA A 15 -32.82 30.43 27.06
CA ALA A 15 -32.59 31.67 27.75
C ALA A 15 -31.09 31.77 28.14
N THR A 16 -30.41 32.72 27.58
CA THR A 16 -29.02 33.04 27.85
C THR A 16 -28.95 33.62 29.27
N ASN A 17 -28.51 32.82 30.24
CA ASN A 17 -28.05 33.34 31.52
C ASN A 17 -26.76 34.13 31.27
N ALA A 18 -26.87 35.46 31.25
CA ALA A 18 -25.83 36.41 30.93
C ALA A 18 -24.86 36.65 32.11
N ASP A 19 -24.39 35.62 32.80
CA ASP A 19 -23.36 35.78 33.86
C ASP A 19 -22.47 34.55 34.06
N SER A 20 -22.29 33.75 33.00
CA SER A 20 -21.19 32.80 33.03
C SER A 20 -20.03 33.35 32.20
N PRO A 21 -18.80 33.47 32.73
CA PRO A 21 -17.67 33.87 31.94
C PRO A 21 -17.50 32.83 30.83
N THR A 22 -17.71 33.23 29.59
CA THR A 22 -17.43 32.44 28.40
C THR A 22 -16.00 31.90 28.56
N PRO A 23 -15.75 30.57 28.49
CA PRO A 23 -14.38 30.09 28.46
C PRO A 23 -13.79 30.68 27.17
N GLU A 24 -12.84 31.60 27.29
CA GLU A 24 -12.02 32.04 26.17
C GLU A 24 -11.51 30.79 25.49
N PRO A 25 -11.64 30.69 24.13
CA PRO A 25 -11.00 29.60 23.41
C PRO A 25 -9.52 29.73 23.72
N SER A 26 -8.99 28.77 24.50
CA SER A 26 -7.59 28.69 24.82
C SER A 26 -6.84 28.73 23.48
N GLN A 27 -6.18 29.87 23.22
CA GLN A 27 -5.36 30.07 22.03
C GLN A 27 -4.36 28.90 22.00
N PRO A 28 -4.29 28.11 20.91
CA PRO A 28 -3.32 27.07 20.79
C PRO A 28 -1.95 27.72 20.86
N ASN A 29 -1.21 27.38 21.91
CA ASN A 29 0.14 27.83 22.21
C ASN A 29 0.97 27.71 20.92
N SER A 30 1.33 28.85 20.33
CA SER A 30 2.04 28.95 19.05
C SER A 30 3.52 28.56 19.22
N ARG A 31 3.75 27.33 19.67
CA ARG A 31 5.03 26.65 19.39
C ARG A 31 5.06 26.42 17.89
N LYS A 32 6.12 26.81 17.20
CA LYS A 32 6.36 26.56 15.77
C LYS A 32 6.08 25.08 15.52
N LYS A 33 4.85 24.77 15.07
CA LYS A 33 4.45 23.41 14.75
C LYS A 33 5.24 23.00 13.51
N ILE A 34 6.24 22.14 13.70
CA ILE A 34 6.88 21.44 12.61
C ILE A 34 5.74 20.76 11.83
N PRO A 35 5.67 20.89 10.50
CA PRO A 35 4.63 20.24 9.72
C PRO A 35 4.55 18.75 10.07
N PRO A 36 3.37 18.18 10.33
CA PRO A 36 3.22 16.78 10.76
C PRO A 36 3.96 15.80 9.84
N ILE A 37 4.01 16.10 8.55
CA ILE A 37 4.72 15.30 7.55
C ILE A 37 6.23 15.21 7.82
N LEU A 38 6.87 16.30 8.30
CA LEU A 38 8.31 16.29 8.65
C LEU A 38 8.60 15.48 9.92
N THR A 39 7.65 15.42 10.83
CA THR A 39 7.75 14.60 12.04
C THR A 39 7.65 13.12 11.69
N LEU A 40 6.72 12.76 10.81
CA LEU A 40 6.57 11.42 10.27
C LEU A 40 7.83 10.95 9.53
N TRP A 41 8.43 11.81 8.69
CA TRP A 41 9.61 11.47 7.89
C TRP A 41 10.89 11.19 8.71
N LYS A 42 10.95 11.61 9.98
CA LYS A 42 12.07 11.30 10.88
C LYS A 42 12.05 9.86 11.39
N SER A 43 10.93 9.16 11.29
CA SER A 43 10.82 7.78 11.75
C SER A 43 11.50 6.83 10.77
N PRO A 44 12.53 6.05 11.17
CA PRO A 44 13.15 5.06 10.30
C PRO A 44 12.17 3.95 9.89
N ARG A 45 11.13 3.71 10.73
CA ARG A 45 10.03 2.79 10.41
C ARG A 45 9.24 3.25 9.19
N LEU A 46 8.95 4.55 9.09
CA LEU A 46 8.24 5.10 7.94
C LEU A 46 9.08 4.98 6.67
N ILE A 47 10.38 5.24 6.74
CA ILE A 47 11.29 5.13 5.59
C ILE A 47 11.33 3.69 5.08
N ALA A 48 11.38 2.71 5.99
CA ALA A 48 11.37 1.29 5.62
C ALA A 48 10.03 0.88 5.02
N ALA A 49 8.91 1.36 5.57
CA ALA A 49 7.57 1.11 5.03
C ALA A 49 7.41 1.75 3.63
N PHE A 50 7.85 3.00 3.47
CA PHE A 50 7.86 3.70 2.18
C PHE A 50 8.68 2.94 1.11
N TRP A 51 9.88 2.47 1.48
CA TRP A 51 10.72 1.69 0.57
C TRP A 51 10.07 0.36 0.17
N GLY A 52 9.48 -0.36 1.14
CA GLY A 52 8.75 -1.59 0.89
C GLY A 52 7.55 -1.40 -0.03
N ASP A 53 6.80 -0.32 0.19
CA ASP A 53 5.65 0.07 -0.61
C ASP A 53 6.07 0.45 -2.04
N PHE A 54 7.10 1.29 -2.19
CA PHE A 54 7.68 1.66 -3.48
C PHE A 54 8.13 0.44 -4.30
N VAL A 55 8.81 -0.52 -3.67
CA VAL A 55 9.28 -1.73 -4.37
C VAL A 55 8.11 -2.63 -4.76
N THR A 56 7.14 -2.84 -3.86
CA THR A 56 5.95 -3.65 -4.16
C THR A 56 5.13 -3.01 -5.28
N ALA A 57 4.92 -1.70 -5.23
CA ALA A 57 4.26 -0.94 -6.29
C ALA A 57 5.04 -1.04 -7.61
N THR A 58 6.39 -0.95 -7.58
CA THR A 58 7.24 -1.10 -8.78
C THR A 58 7.05 -2.47 -9.43
N VAL A 59 6.95 -3.54 -8.65
CA VAL A 59 6.67 -4.88 -9.18
C VAL A 59 5.30 -4.90 -9.86
N MET A 60 4.26 -4.40 -9.21
CA MET A 60 2.90 -4.36 -9.76
C MET A 60 2.84 -3.59 -11.09
N VAL A 61 3.33 -2.35 -11.10
CA VAL A 61 3.31 -1.46 -12.28
C VAL A 61 4.20 -1.99 -13.40
N SER A 62 5.28 -2.72 -13.07
CA SER A 62 6.11 -3.40 -14.08
C SER A 62 5.31 -4.47 -14.82
N PHE A 63 4.47 -5.23 -14.12
CA PHE A 63 3.58 -6.20 -14.77
C PHE A 63 2.48 -5.52 -15.58
N ASP A 64 1.92 -4.40 -15.12
CA ASP A 64 0.93 -3.63 -15.89
C ASP A 64 1.44 -3.30 -17.30
N THR A 65 2.71 -2.93 -17.39
CA THR A 65 3.33 -2.52 -18.64
C THR A 65 3.81 -3.71 -19.47
N THR A 66 4.49 -4.68 -18.84
CA THR A 66 5.22 -5.70 -19.59
C THR A 66 4.41 -6.95 -19.87
N LEU A 67 3.43 -7.29 -19.00
CA LEU A 67 2.61 -8.48 -19.18
C LEU A 67 1.77 -8.39 -20.47
N THR A 68 1.16 -7.23 -20.73
CA THR A 68 0.38 -6.98 -21.93
C THR A 68 1.24 -7.11 -23.19
N LEU A 69 2.45 -6.55 -23.17
CA LEU A 69 3.41 -6.68 -24.26
C LEU A 69 3.85 -8.13 -24.45
N PHE A 70 4.17 -8.82 -23.36
CA PHE A 70 4.60 -10.21 -23.41
C PHE A 70 3.53 -11.12 -24.02
N VAL A 71 2.28 -10.99 -23.57
CA VAL A 71 1.17 -11.81 -24.05
C VAL A 71 0.87 -11.55 -25.52
N SER A 72 0.92 -10.31 -25.97
CA SER A 72 0.71 -9.96 -27.38
C SER A 72 1.84 -10.46 -28.28
N HIS A 73 3.09 -10.40 -27.83
CA HIS A 73 4.25 -10.84 -28.62
C HIS A 73 4.44 -12.36 -28.62
N THR A 74 4.28 -13.02 -27.47
CA THR A 74 4.60 -14.45 -27.32
C THR A 74 3.41 -15.35 -27.70
N PHE A 75 2.20 -14.97 -27.28
CA PHE A 75 1.01 -15.80 -27.49
C PHE A 75 0.11 -15.28 -28.62
N GLN A 76 0.44 -14.15 -29.25
CA GLN A 76 -0.37 -13.51 -30.30
C GLN A 76 -1.83 -13.28 -29.88
N TRP A 77 -2.04 -13.04 -28.58
CA TRP A 77 -3.36 -12.90 -27.98
C TRP A 77 -3.91 -11.49 -28.14
N SER A 78 -5.25 -11.43 -28.20
CA SER A 78 -5.98 -10.16 -28.20
C SER A 78 -5.93 -9.47 -26.82
N SER A 79 -6.26 -8.19 -26.79
CA SER A 79 -6.32 -7.40 -25.54
C SER A 79 -7.25 -7.99 -24.50
N LEU A 80 -8.33 -8.70 -24.91
CA LEU A 80 -9.26 -9.35 -23.99
C LEU A 80 -8.58 -10.50 -23.22
N GLN A 81 -7.82 -11.33 -23.91
CA GLN A 81 -7.10 -12.46 -23.32
C GLN A 81 -5.97 -11.95 -22.39
N GLY A 82 -5.31 -10.85 -22.75
CA GLY A 82 -4.37 -10.15 -21.89
C GLY A 82 -5.01 -9.67 -20.59
N GLY A 83 -6.23 -9.14 -20.66
CA GLY A 83 -6.99 -8.73 -19.46
C GLY A 83 -7.35 -9.91 -18.55
N ILE A 84 -7.68 -11.09 -19.13
CA ILE A 84 -7.98 -12.30 -18.33
C ILE A 84 -6.74 -12.79 -17.57
N ILE A 85 -5.56 -12.78 -18.20
CA ILE A 85 -4.31 -13.14 -17.49
C ILE A 85 -4.02 -12.15 -16.36
N PHE A 86 -4.29 -10.86 -16.59
CA PHE A 86 -4.11 -9.85 -15.55
C PHE A 86 -5.02 -10.08 -14.34
N LEU A 87 -6.19 -10.64 -14.56
CA LEU A 87 -7.09 -11.04 -13.49
C LEU A 87 -6.44 -12.06 -12.53
N ALA A 88 -5.59 -12.96 -13.05
CA ALA A 88 -4.85 -13.90 -12.21
C ALA A 88 -3.92 -13.19 -11.19
N LEU A 89 -3.32 -12.07 -11.57
CA LEU A 89 -2.50 -11.25 -10.69
C LEU A 89 -3.34 -10.55 -9.60
N LEU A 90 -4.54 -10.09 -9.96
CA LEU A 90 -5.41 -9.32 -9.07
C LEU A 90 -6.28 -10.20 -8.16
N LEU A 91 -6.58 -11.44 -8.55
CA LEU A 91 -7.50 -12.31 -7.81
C LEU A 91 -7.12 -12.48 -6.33
N PRO A 92 -5.84 -12.61 -5.94
CA PRO A 92 -5.47 -12.71 -4.52
C PRO A 92 -5.76 -11.46 -3.69
N THR A 93 -5.98 -10.29 -4.29
CA THR A 93 -6.30 -9.06 -3.52
C THR A 93 -7.64 -9.16 -2.81
N PHE A 94 -8.57 -10.01 -3.29
CA PHE A 94 -9.82 -10.29 -2.59
C PHE A 94 -9.62 -10.97 -1.23
N LEU A 95 -8.45 -11.55 -0.98
CA LEU A 95 -8.09 -12.07 0.33
C LEU A 95 -7.67 -10.97 1.33
N GLY A 96 -7.66 -9.70 0.91
CA GLY A 96 -7.28 -8.55 1.73
C GLY A 96 -7.85 -8.54 3.15
N PRO A 97 -9.18 -8.75 3.37
CA PRO A 97 -9.73 -8.81 4.73
C PRO A 97 -9.14 -9.91 5.60
N LEU A 98 -8.88 -11.09 5.03
CA LEU A 98 -8.25 -12.21 5.75
C LEU A 98 -6.77 -11.91 6.07
N LEU A 99 -6.07 -11.29 5.14
CA LEU A 99 -4.69 -10.86 5.32
C LEU A 99 -4.57 -9.73 6.35
N GLY A 100 -5.57 -8.83 6.42
CA GLY A 100 -5.69 -7.82 7.45
C GLY A 100 -5.81 -8.43 8.85
N MET A 101 -6.73 -9.36 9.05
CA MET A 101 -6.86 -10.11 10.31
C MET A 101 -5.56 -10.84 10.67
N ALA A 102 -4.85 -11.39 9.70
CA ALA A 102 -3.57 -12.04 9.93
C ALA A 102 -2.49 -11.01 10.35
N ALA A 103 -2.47 -9.81 9.73
CA ALA A 103 -1.55 -8.74 10.08
C ALA A 103 -1.80 -8.21 11.50
N ASP A 104 -3.05 -8.17 11.95
CA ASP A 104 -3.41 -7.80 13.32
C ASP A 104 -2.97 -8.86 14.33
N LYS A 105 -3.12 -10.14 13.99
CA LYS A 105 -2.81 -11.27 14.88
C LYS A 105 -1.31 -11.58 14.97
N TYR A 106 -0.62 -11.60 13.84
CA TYR A 106 0.78 -12.02 13.75
C TYR A 106 1.76 -10.84 13.66
N GLY A 107 1.24 -9.64 13.48
CA GLY A 107 2.01 -8.42 13.32
C GLY A 107 2.26 -8.03 11.85
N ALA A 108 2.14 -6.74 11.58
CA ALA A 108 2.29 -6.13 10.26
C ALA A 108 3.65 -6.46 9.61
N ARG A 109 4.74 -6.45 10.39
CA ARG A 109 6.10 -6.79 9.99
C ARG A 109 6.22 -8.16 9.33
N TRP A 110 5.71 -9.19 10.01
CA TRP A 110 5.82 -10.56 9.51
C TRP A 110 5.02 -10.76 8.23
N ILE A 111 3.81 -10.21 8.18
CA ILE A 111 2.95 -10.34 7.00
C ILE A 111 3.58 -9.62 5.80
N SER A 112 4.10 -8.40 5.97
CA SER A 112 4.75 -7.67 4.88
C SER A 112 6.04 -8.35 4.41
N ALA A 113 6.90 -8.77 5.33
CA ALA A 113 8.15 -9.42 4.98
C ALA A 113 7.95 -10.78 4.29
N ILE A 114 7.03 -11.61 4.80
CA ILE A 114 6.66 -12.88 4.17
C ILE A 114 6.05 -12.62 2.78
N GLY A 115 5.20 -11.60 2.65
CA GLY A 115 4.62 -11.22 1.36
C GLY A 115 5.69 -10.92 0.30
N ILE A 116 6.68 -10.08 0.64
CA ILE A 116 7.79 -9.76 -0.26
C ILE A 116 8.62 -11.02 -0.56
N LEU A 117 8.85 -11.87 0.42
CA LEU A 117 9.63 -13.11 0.27
C LEU A 117 8.92 -14.12 -0.62
N VAL A 118 7.61 -14.25 -0.53
CA VAL A 118 6.77 -15.11 -1.38
C VAL A 118 6.82 -14.67 -2.84
N MET A 119 7.01 -13.38 -3.13
CA MET A 119 7.12 -12.89 -4.51
C MET A 119 8.43 -13.32 -5.20
N ILE A 120 9.50 -13.57 -4.46
CA ILE A 120 10.84 -13.83 -5.02
C ILE A 120 10.89 -15.10 -5.90
N PRO A 121 10.47 -16.30 -5.41
CA PRO A 121 10.55 -17.51 -6.22
C PRO A 121 9.79 -17.43 -7.56
N PRO A 122 8.52 -16.98 -7.60
CA PRO A 122 7.80 -16.90 -8.87
C PRO A 122 8.39 -15.85 -9.82
N LEU A 123 8.97 -14.76 -9.33
CA LEU A 123 9.68 -13.79 -10.18
C LEU A 123 10.88 -14.43 -10.88
N ILE A 124 11.63 -15.28 -10.19
CA ILE A 124 12.74 -16.03 -10.80
C ILE A 124 12.23 -17.06 -11.82
N LEU A 125 11.14 -17.76 -11.48
CA LEU A 125 10.57 -18.81 -12.32
C LEU A 125 9.90 -18.27 -13.61
N LEU A 126 9.61 -16.97 -13.71
CA LEU A 126 9.14 -16.35 -14.95
C LEU A 126 10.09 -16.59 -16.13
N ARG A 127 11.37 -16.85 -15.88
CA ARG A 127 12.34 -17.21 -16.91
C ARG A 127 11.99 -18.51 -17.66
N LEU A 128 11.19 -19.39 -17.07
CA LEU A 128 10.77 -20.65 -17.68
C LEU A 128 9.66 -20.47 -18.73
N VAL A 129 9.03 -19.31 -18.73
CA VAL A 129 7.91 -19.03 -19.67
C VAL A 129 8.48 -18.43 -20.95
N ASN A 130 8.78 -19.28 -21.96
CA ASN A 130 9.45 -18.84 -23.18
C ASN A 130 8.75 -19.26 -24.47
N HIS A 131 7.75 -20.16 -24.43
CA HIS A 131 7.14 -20.75 -25.61
C HIS A 131 5.62 -20.68 -25.55
N ASP A 132 4.97 -20.64 -26.70
CA ASP A 132 3.51 -20.72 -26.79
C ASP A 132 3.06 -22.19 -26.58
N SER A 133 2.65 -22.50 -25.34
CA SER A 133 2.12 -23.80 -24.95
C SER A 133 1.11 -23.64 -23.83
N LEU A 134 0.03 -24.43 -23.85
CA LEU A 134 -0.97 -24.45 -22.78
C LEU A 134 -0.33 -24.67 -21.39
N LYS A 135 0.70 -25.50 -21.31
CA LYS A 135 1.42 -25.72 -20.04
C LYS A 135 2.11 -24.45 -19.54
N GLN A 136 2.64 -23.64 -20.43
CA GLN A 136 3.33 -22.40 -20.07
C GLN A 136 2.34 -21.28 -19.74
N ILE A 137 1.18 -21.25 -20.35
CA ILE A 137 0.09 -20.32 -19.99
C ILE A 137 -0.39 -20.62 -18.56
N VAL A 138 -0.64 -21.91 -18.25
CA VAL A 138 -1.03 -22.32 -16.89
C VAL A 138 0.07 -21.99 -15.87
N LEU A 139 1.33 -22.23 -16.21
CA LEU A 139 2.46 -21.88 -15.37
C LEU A 139 2.52 -20.36 -15.14
N LEU A 140 2.37 -19.54 -16.18
CA LEU A 140 2.33 -18.08 -16.07
C LEU A 140 1.21 -17.63 -15.13
N CYS A 141 -0.01 -18.14 -15.33
CA CYS A 141 -1.14 -17.82 -14.46
C CYS A 141 -0.87 -18.20 -12.99
N ALA A 142 -0.31 -19.40 -12.74
CA ALA A 142 0.04 -19.84 -11.39
C ALA A 142 1.09 -18.93 -10.73
N LEU A 143 2.13 -18.55 -11.49
CA LEU A 143 3.16 -17.63 -11.00
C LEU A 143 2.59 -16.25 -10.69
N LEU A 144 1.70 -15.71 -11.55
CA LEU A 144 1.04 -14.44 -11.33
C LEU A 144 0.14 -14.44 -10.10
N VAL A 145 -0.60 -15.53 -9.85
CA VAL A 145 -1.40 -15.68 -8.62
C VAL A 145 -0.52 -15.64 -7.38
N ILE A 146 0.63 -16.31 -7.39
CA ILE A 146 1.55 -16.31 -6.24
C ILE A 146 2.20 -14.92 -6.06
N ILE A 147 2.57 -14.24 -7.14
CA ILE A 147 3.08 -12.86 -7.08
C ILE A 147 2.01 -11.93 -6.52
N GLY A 148 0.78 -12.02 -7.02
CA GLY A 148 -0.35 -11.23 -6.53
C GLY A 148 -0.67 -11.48 -5.05
N LEU A 149 -0.59 -12.74 -4.60
CA LEU A 149 -0.76 -13.08 -3.19
C LEU A 149 0.35 -12.45 -2.33
N GLY A 150 1.61 -12.57 -2.76
CA GLY A 150 2.74 -11.95 -2.06
C GLY A 150 2.60 -10.43 -1.99
N ALA A 151 2.18 -9.79 -3.08
CA ALA A 151 1.93 -8.34 -3.11
C ALA A 151 0.76 -7.94 -2.20
N ALA A 152 -0.35 -8.67 -2.21
CA ALA A 152 -1.48 -8.41 -1.32
C ALA A 152 -1.07 -8.53 0.16
N MET A 153 -0.28 -9.54 0.52
CA MET A 153 0.28 -9.68 1.88
C MET A 153 1.21 -8.52 2.23
N ALA A 154 2.13 -8.17 1.33
CA ALA A 154 3.09 -7.09 1.54
C ALA A 154 2.37 -5.75 1.77
N LEU A 155 1.46 -5.37 0.88
CA LEU A 155 0.71 -4.11 0.97
C LEU A 155 -0.16 -4.05 2.23
N THR A 156 -0.89 -5.12 2.55
CA THR A 156 -1.73 -5.17 3.76
C THR A 156 -0.89 -4.96 5.02
N GLY A 157 0.27 -5.61 5.11
CA GLY A 157 1.18 -5.42 6.24
C GLY A 157 1.78 -4.01 6.30
N LEU A 158 2.18 -3.45 5.16
CA LEU A 158 2.73 -2.09 5.09
C LEU A 158 1.69 -1.03 5.46
N TYR A 159 0.44 -1.15 4.99
CA TYR A 159 -0.64 -0.22 5.36
C TYR A 159 -0.99 -0.29 6.84
N ALA A 160 -1.00 -1.49 7.44
CA ALA A 160 -1.14 -1.64 8.89
C ALA A 160 0.02 -0.97 9.66
N GLU A 161 1.23 -0.98 9.10
CA GLU A 161 2.38 -0.31 9.70
C GLU A 161 2.28 1.22 9.63
N TYR A 162 1.80 1.79 8.52
CA TYR A 162 1.53 3.23 8.43
C TYR A 162 0.57 3.71 9.51
N SER A 163 -0.50 2.95 9.80
CA SER A 163 -1.44 3.27 10.88
C SER A 163 -0.75 3.22 12.25
N LYS A 164 0.02 2.16 12.53
CA LYS A 164 0.74 2.00 13.81
C LYS A 164 1.78 3.10 14.05
N ILE A 165 2.43 3.59 13.01
CA ILE A 165 3.36 4.72 13.12
C ILE A 165 2.62 5.99 13.57
N CYS A 166 1.45 6.26 13.01
CA CYS A 166 0.61 7.38 13.43
C CYS A 166 0.19 7.24 14.89
N ASP A 167 -0.28 6.06 15.29
CA ASP A 167 -0.69 5.78 16.68
C ASP A 167 0.47 5.98 17.67
N SER A 168 1.68 5.50 17.33
CA SER A 168 2.85 5.63 18.19
C SER A 168 3.28 7.10 18.39
N ILE A 169 3.25 7.89 17.32
CA ILE A 169 3.61 9.32 17.41
C ILE A 169 2.56 10.10 18.19
N GLU A 170 1.28 9.80 17.98
CA GLU A 170 0.21 10.47 18.74
C GLU A 170 0.22 10.09 20.22
N ALA A 171 0.60 8.85 20.56
CA ALA A 171 0.77 8.41 21.95
C ALA A 171 1.94 9.11 22.65
N GLU A 172 3.06 9.35 21.93
CA GLU A 172 4.23 10.06 22.47
C GLU A 172 4.01 11.56 22.57
N GLN A 173 3.32 12.16 21.63
CA GLN A 173 3.13 13.62 21.53
C GLN A 173 1.70 13.93 21.07
N SER A 174 0.76 13.85 22.00
CA SER A 174 -0.66 14.12 21.73
C SER A 174 -0.89 15.47 21.04
N GLY A 175 -1.63 15.44 19.92
CA GLY A 175 -2.02 16.63 19.15
C GLY A 175 -0.97 17.18 18.19
N VAL A 176 0.21 16.56 18.06
CA VAL A 176 1.23 16.99 17.08
C VAL A 176 0.79 16.70 15.67
N LEU A 177 0.08 15.59 15.44
CA LEU A 177 -0.44 15.18 14.13
C LEU A 177 -1.78 15.84 13.76
N GLY A 178 -2.34 16.67 14.64
CA GLY A 178 -3.60 17.36 14.46
C GLY A 178 -4.82 16.51 14.76
N VAL A 179 -6.03 17.05 14.50
CA VAL A 179 -7.32 16.43 14.84
C VAL A 179 -7.52 15.04 14.21
N SER A 180 -6.91 14.78 13.07
CA SER A 180 -7.04 13.53 12.30
C SER A 180 -5.91 12.52 12.57
N GLY A 181 -5.08 12.70 13.60
CA GLY A 181 -4.02 11.77 14.00
C GLY A 181 -2.95 11.49 12.92
N GLY A 182 -2.84 12.32 11.88
CA GLY A 182 -1.83 12.20 10.84
C GLY A 182 -2.03 11.05 9.82
N TYR A 183 -3.12 10.29 9.91
CA TYR A 183 -3.39 9.18 8.98
C TYR A 183 -3.41 9.62 7.52
N ALA A 184 -4.06 10.75 7.22
CA ALA A 184 -4.12 11.27 5.85
C ALA A 184 -2.72 11.58 5.28
N GLN A 185 -1.82 12.12 6.12
CA GLN A 185 -0.44 12.39 5.72
C GLN A 185 0.37 11.10 5.52
N SER A 186 0.17 10.12 6.38
CA SER A 186 0.85 8.82 6.31
C SER A 186 0.47 8.06 5.04
N TYR A 187 -0.83 7.94 4.75
CA TYR A 187 -1.29 7.35 3.49
C TYR A 187 -0.93 8.20 2.26
N GLY A 188 -0.87 9.53 2.41
CA GLY A 188 -0.36 10.41 1.35
C GLY A 188 1.11 10.13 1.00
N ILE A 189 1.92 9.74 1.98
CA ILE A 189 3.31 9.31 1.75
C ILE A 189 3.34 7.98 0.96
N SER A 190 2.45 7.03 1.28
CA SER A 190 2.28 5.81 0.51
C SER A 190 1.92 6.11 -0.96
N GLU A 191 0.98 7.02 -1.21
CA GLU A 191 0.60 7.43 -2.57
C GLU A 191 1.77 8.07 -3.34
N ILE A 192 2.68 8.76 -2.67
CA ILE A 192 3.92 9.25 -3.29
C ILE A 192 4.80 8.07 -3.74
N ALA A 193 4.91 7.00 -2.93
CA ALA A 193 5.65 5.80 -3.33
C ALA A 193 5.05 5.16 -4.59
N TRP A 194 3.71 5.04 -4.64
CA TRP A 194 2.99 4.54 -5.82
C TRP A 194 3.17 5.42 -7.05
N ALA A 195 3.11 6.74 -6.90
CA ALA A 195 3.33 7.69 -8.00
C ALA A 195 4.76 7.59 -8.56
N LEU A 196 5.76 7.48 -7.69
CA LEU A 196 7.16 7.28 -8.10
C LEU A 196 7.36 5.93 -8.79
N ALA A 197 6.75 4.87 -8.27
CA ALA A 197 6.76 3.56 -8.91
C ALA A 197 6.07 3.60 -10.28
N GLY A 198 4.94 4.31 -10.39
CA GLY A 198 4.20 4.50 -11.64
C GLY A 198 4.98 5.28 -12.70
N LEU A 199 5.88 6.17 -12.29
CA LEU A 199 6.75 6.92 -13.21
C LEU A 199 7.99 6.10 -13.62
N ILE A 200 8.69 5.52 -12.66
CA ILE A 200 9.98 4.85 -12.89
C ILE A 200 9.78 3.42 -13.39
N GLY A 201 8.81 2.70 -12.82
CA GLY A 201 8.55 1.28 -13.08
C GLY A 201 8.38 0.97 -14.56
N PRO A 202 7.42 1.58 -15.29
CA PRO A 202 7.19 1.32 -16.70
C PRO A 202 8.40 1.63 -17.58
N LEU A 203 9.12 2.73 -17.28
CA LEU A 203 10.29 3.14 -18.06
C LEU A 203 11.43 2.13 -17.92
N VAL A 204 11.70 1.68 -16.70
CA VAL A 204 12.79 0.73 -16.42
C VAL A 204 12.38 -0.67 -16.89
N SER A 205 11.19 -1.13 -16.53
CA SER A 205 10.72 -2.47 -16.88
C SER A 205 10.53 -2.64 -18.39
N GLY A 206 10.01 -1.64 -19.08
CA GLY A 206 9.86 -1.65 -20.53
C GLY A 206 11.21 -1.73 -21.26
N LYS A 207 12.22 -0.98 -20.81
CA LYS A 207 13.58 -1.08 -21.37
C LYS A 207 14.23 -2.44 -21.10
N ILE A 208 14.12 -2.97 -19.89
CA ILE A 208 14.67 -4.29 -19.54
C ILE A 208 13.97 -5.38 -20.36
N TYR A 209 12.64 -5.31 -20.45
CA TYR A 209 11.86 -6.25 -21.25
C TYR A 209 12.26 -6.21 -22.73
N ALA A 210 12.37 -5.04 -23.33
CA ALA A 210 12.76 -4.87 -24.72
C ALA A 210 14.18 -5.36 -25.03
N ALA A 211 15.11 -5.19 -24.09
CA ALA A 211 16.51 -5.59 -24.26
C ALA A 211 16.77 -7.07 -23.94
N ALA A 212 16.10 -7.66 -22.97
CA ALA A 212 16.49 -8.94 -22.37
C ALA A 212 15.31 -9.85 -22.01
N GLY A 213 14.07 -9.46 -22.31
CA GLY A 213 12.85 -10.25 -22.11
C GLY A 213 12.36 -10.35 -20.69
N LEU A 214 11.21 -11.03 -20.51
CA LEU A 214 10.49 -11.16 -19.24
C LEU A 214 11.31 -11.87 -18.15
N GLY A 215 12.09 -12.87 -18.51
CA GLY A 215 12.91 -13.62 -17.55
C GLY A 215 13.96 -12.76 -16.87
N THR A 216 14.62 -11.85 -17.59
CA THR A 216 15.61 -10.93 -17.02
C THR A 216 14.94 -9.87 -16.15
N LEU A 217 13.77 -9.38 -16.57
CA LEU A 217 12.97 -8.47 -15.75
C LEU A 217 12.61 -9.12 -14.41
N GLY A 218 12.13 -10.38 -14.42
CA GLY A 218 11.82 -11.13 -13.21
C GLY A 218 13.02 -11.25 -12.27
N TRP A 219 14.21 -11.48 -12.81
CA TRP A 219 15.46 -11.51 -12.01
C TRP A 219 15.75 -10.16 -11.35
N VAL A 220 15.69 -9.07 -12.08
CA VAL A 220 15.94 -7.72 -11.54
C VAL A 220 14.94 -7.39 -10.43
N LEU A 221 13.66 -7.67 -10.66
CA LEU A 221 12.61 -7.46 -9.65
C LEU A 221 12.80 -8.36 -8.43
N SER A 222 13.25 -9.60 -8.60
CA SER A 222 13.51 -10.52 -7.49
C SER A 222 14.66 -10.05 -6.60
N ILE A 223 15.75 -9.51 -7.19
CA ILE A 223 16.86 -8.93 -6.44
C ILE A 223 16.39 -7.69 -5.67
N LEU A 224 15.58 -6.84 -6.30
CA LEU A 224 15.00 -5.67 -5.64
C LEU A 224 14.13 -6.05 -4.44
N CYS A 225 13.28 -7.07 -4.58
CA CYS A 225 12.48 -7.63 -3.49
C CYS A 225 13.37 -8.19 -2.38
N PHE A 226 14.43 -8.96 -2.73
CA PHE A 226 15.34 -9.53 -1.75
C PHE A 226 16.03 -8.46 -0.90
N VAL A 227 16.54 -7.41 -1.53
CA VAL A 227 17.16 -6.27 -0.81
C VAL A 227 16.15 -5.59 0.11
N THR A 228 14.87 -5.57 -0.27
CA THR A 228 13.80 -4.92 0.50
C THR A 228 13.38 -5.73 1.73
N VAL A 229 13.54 -7.05 1.74
CA VAL A 229 13.24 -7.88 2.93
C VAL A 229 14.06 -7.43 4.13
N ILE A 230 15.32 -7.02 3.93
CA ILE A 230 16.23 -6.64 5.01
C ILE A 230 15.69 -5.43 5.79
N PRO A 231 15.46 -4.25 5.19
CA PRO A 231 14.92 -3.11 5.93
C PRO A 231 13.52 -3.37 6.51
N THR A 232 12.66 -4.10 5.80
CA THR A 232 11.34 -4.48 6.34
C THR A 232 11.45 -5.34 7.60
N MET A 233 12.39 -6.25 7.66
CA MET A 233 12.60 -7.10 8.83
C MET A 233 13.24 -6.35 10.01
N PHE A 234 14.16 -5.42 9.76
CA PHE A 234 14.92 -4.77 10.83
C PHE A 234 14.25 -3.51 11.37
N PHE A 235 13.65 -2.68 10.52
CA PHE A 235 13.16 -1.36 10.93
C PHE A 235 11.68 -1.33 11.32
N ILE A 236 10.87 -2.29 10.90
CA ILE A 236 9.43 -2.32 11.23
C ILE A 236 9.16 -2.80 12.68
N ASN A 237 10.14 -3.06 13.53
CA ASN A 237 9.91 -3.62 14.88
C ASN A 237 10.49 -2.81 16.06
N HIS A 238 10.97 -1.60 15.82
CA HIS A 238 11.49 -0.77 16.94
C HIS A 238 10.56 0.40 17.25
#